data_8ccf3d81c5e2e60133833b721d1a0b3c
#
_entry.id   8ccf3d81c5e2e60133833b721d1a0b3c
#
_cell.length_a   1.000
_cell.length_b   1.000
_cell.length_c   1.000
_cell.angle_alpha   90.00
_cell.angle_beta   90.00
_cell.angle_gamma   90.00
#
_symmetry.space_group_name_H-M   'P 1'
#
loop_
_entity.id
_entity.type
_entity.pdbx_description
1 polymer ?
#
loop_
_entity_poly.entity_id
_entity_poly.type
_entity_poly.pdbx_seq_one_letter_code
_entity_poly.pdbx_strand_id
1 'polypeptide(L)'
;MVGVVTLIGMAVLLAASLSLALRRWEIKSPLQPMLELRMEKDKYGRDNVTLTHLGGDPLPEAFSLSGGAITWKNLEVRVDGIRVGVASGAQYNGSGTTAGLVRFGRGDRLSFTLENLKAGSWISVIYGPAGQVLVETRV
;
A
#
# COMPACT_ATOMS: atom_id res chain seq x y z
N MET A 1 10.14 55.33 4.24
CA MET A 1 8.84 54.82 3.77
C MET A 1 8.98 53.70 2.72
N VAL A 2 9.92 53.79 1.81
CA VAL A 2 10.09 52.76 0.76
C VAL A 2 10.45 51.40 1.33
N GLY A 3 11.25 51.31 2.43
CA GLY A 3 11.64 50.04 3.06
C GLY A 3 10.51 49.30 3.75
N VAL A 4 9.48 49.96 4.23
CA VAL A 4 8.33 49.34 4.90
C VAL A 4 7.42 48.65 3.88
N VAL A 5 7.20 49.27 2.73
CA VAL A 5 6.40 48.71 1.63
C VAL A 5 7.09 47.47 1.04
N THR A 6 8.41 47.47 0.91
CA THR A 6 9.19 46.32 0.44
C THR A 6 9.12 45.16 1.41
N LEU A 7 9.18 45.37 2.73
CA LEU A 7 9.05 44.34 3.75
C LEU A 7 7.68 43.67 3.75
N ILE A 8 6.61 44.43 3.60
CA ILE A 8 5.24 43.90 3.51
C ILE A 8 5.07 43.04 2.25
N GLY A 9 5.61 43.47 1.11
CA GLY A 9 5.57 42.72 -0.13
C GLY A 9 6.29 41.37 -0.03
N MET A 10 7.45 41.31 0.60
CA MET A 10 8.20 40.07 0.85
C MET A 10 7.46 39.13 1.79
N ALA A 11 6.84 39.62 2.84
CA ALA A 11 6.05 38.79 3.77
C ALA A 11 4.86 38.15 3.10
N VAL A 12 4.15 38.84 2.21
CA VAL A 12 3.04 38.30 1.44
C VAL A 12 3.50 37.21 0.48
N LEU A 13 4.61 37.38 -0.21
CA LEU A 13 5.16 36.39 -1.12
C LEU A 13 5.58 35.12 -0.39
N LEU A 14 6.23 35.22 0.77
CA LEU A 14 6.61 34.09 1.60
C LEU A 14 5.38 33.32 2.11
N ALA A 15 4.35 34.01 2.58
CA ALA A 15 3.12 33.37 3.04
C ALA A 15 2.41 32.62 1.90
N ALA A 16 2.33 33.18 0.70
CA ALA A 16 1.74 32.51 -0.46
C ALA A 16 2.53 31.24 -0.87
N SER A 17 3.86 31.32 -0.87
CA SER A 17 4.73 30.17 -1.19
C SER A 17 4.58 29.04 -0.14
N LEU A 18 4.47 29.37 1.11
CA LEU A 18 4.27 28.40 2.20
C LEU A 18 2.90 27.72 2.08
N SER A 19 1.84 28.45 1.79
CA SER A 19 0.51 27.89 1.58
C SER A 19 0.46 26.90 0.43
N LEU A 20 1.12 27.18 -0.69
CA LEU A 20 1.21 26.27 -1.83
C LEU A 20 1.99 25.00 -1.49
N ALA A 21 3.08 25.09 -0.73
CA ALA A 21 3.85 23.96 -0.28
C ALA A 21 3.04 23.05 0.66
N LEU A 22 2.29 23.62 1.59
CA LEU A 22 1.41 22.89 2.50
C LEU A 22 0.28 22.18 1.76
N ARG A 23 -0.35 22.81 0.78
CA ARG A 23 -1.39 22.20 -0.06
C ARG A 23 -0.87 21.00 -0.85
N ARG A 24 0.33 21.10 -1.41
CA ARG A 24 0.97 19.97 -2.11
C ARG A 24 1.26 18.81 -1.18
N TRP A 25 1.60 19.09 0.06
CA TRP A 25 1.86 18.06 1.05
C TRP A 25 0.58 17.36 1.51
N GLU A 26 -0.51 18.09 1.71
CA GLU A 26 -1.82 17.50 2.02
C GLU A 26 -2.31 16.54 0.94
N ILE A 27 -2.12 16.86 -0.35
CA ILE A 27 -2.47 15.98 -1.48
C ILE A 27 -1.65 14.68 -1.47
N LYS A 28 -0.44 14.69 -0.90
CA LYS A 28 0.44 13.53 -0.80
C LYS A 28 0.38 12.84 0.57
N SER A 29 -0.65 13.12 1.37
CA SER A 29 -0.84 12.46 2.67
C SER A 29 -0.88 10.95 2.50
N PRO A 30 -0.12 10.18 3.29
CA PRO A 30 -0.15 8.74 3.20
C PRO A 30 -1.53 8.20 3.58
N LEU A 31 -1.93 7.11 2.95
CA LEU A 31 -3.12 6.38 3.35
C LEU A 31 -2.92 5.75 4.73
N GLN A 32 -4.01 5.58 5.48
CA GLN A 32 -3.99 4.96 6.80
C GLN A 32 -4.90 3.73 6.84
N PRO A 33 -4.60 2.69 6.07
CA PRO A 33 -5.32 1.44 6.16
C PRO A 33 -4.87 0.65 7.38
N MET A 34 -5.78 -0.12 7.96
CA MET A 34 -5.46 -1.13 8.98
C MET A 34 -5.47 -2.50 8.33
N LEU A 35 -4.30 -3.08 8.19
CA LEU A 35 -4.11 -4.38 7.56
C LEU A 35 -3.60 -5.40 8.56
N GLU A 36 -4.04 -6.63 8.41
CA GLU A 36 -3.54 -7.79 9.14
C GLU A 36 -2.93 -8.78 8.16
N LEU A 37 -1.72 -9.22 8.45
CA LEU A 37 -1.00 -10.19 7.65
C LEU A 37 -0.81 -11.47 8.47
N ARG A 38 -1.35 -12.58 7.98
CA ARG A 38 -1.21 -13.90 8.59
C ARG A 38 -0.53 -14.86 7.64
N MET A 39 0.26 -15.76 8.18
CA MET A 39 0.91 -16.79 7.41
C MET A 39 0.65 -18.15 8.04
N GLU A 40 0.30 -19.12 7.20
CA GLU A 40 0.10 -20.50 7.58
C GLU A 40 0.79 -21.40 6.56
N LYS A 41 1.38 -22.50 7.03
CA LYS A 41 1.88 -23.53 6.13
C LYS A 41 0.74 -24.43 5.68
N ASP A 42 0.68 -24.71 4.37
CA ASP A 42 -0.27 -25.69 3.85
C ASP A 42 0.26 -27.13 4.03
N LYS A 43 -0.53 -28.10 3.63
CA LYS A 43 -0.15 -29.53 3.70
C LYS A 43 1.05 -29.91 2.84
N TYR A 44 1.44 -29.05 1.90
CA TYR A 44 2.59 -29.26 1.02
C TYR A 44 3.82 -28.47 1.48
N GLY A 45 3.76 -27.82 2.63
CA GLY A 45 4.86 -27.01 3.16
C GLY A 45 5.03 -25.64 2.54
N ARG A 46 4.06 -25.19 1.72
CA ARG A 46 4.05 -23.85 1.14
C ARG A 46 3.44 -22.86 2.13
N ASP A 47 3.90 -21.62 2.09
CA ASP A 47 3.39 -20.56 2.95
C ASP A 47 2.18 -19.88 2.31
N ASN A 48 1.02 -20.05 2.93
CA ASN A 48 -0.18 -19.30 2.59
C ASN A 48 -0.19 -17.99 3.35
N VAL A 49 -0.23 -16.90 2.60
CA VAL A 49 -0.29 -15.55 3.15
C VAL A 49 -1.71 -15.03 3.01
N THR A 50 -2.29 -14.57 4.11
CA THR A 50 -3.62 -13.97 4.14
C THR A 50 -3.50 -12.52 4.57
N LEU A 51 -3.93 -11.60 3.71
CA LEU A 51 -3.99 -10.17 3.97
C LEU A 51 -5.45 -9.77 4.15
N THR A 52 -5.76 -9.19 5.31
CA THR A 52 -7.12 -8.76 5.64
C THR A 52 -7.13 -7.25 5.88
N HIS A 53 -8.07 -6.56 5.27
CA HIS A 53 -8.31 -5.14 5.52
C HIS A 53 -9.28 -4.99 6.70
N LEU A 54 -8.78 -4.51 7.83
CA LEU A 54 -9.55 -4.38 9.06
C LEU A 54 -10.35 -3.08 9.14
N GLY A 55 -9.93 -2.06 8.42
CA GLY A 55 -10.57 -0.74 8.43
C GLY A 55 -9.62 0.36 7.98
N GLY A 56 -10.06 1.61 8.12
CA GLY A 56 -9.30 2.75 7.64
C GLY A 56 -9.47 2.99 6.15
N ASP A 57 -8.49 3.63 5.53
CA ASP A 57 -8.56 4.03 4.12
C ASP A 57 -8.54 2.81 3.19
N PRO A 58 -9.42 2.76 2.17
CA PRO A 58 -9.31 1.73 1.13
C PRO A 58 -8.09 1.97 0.25
N LEU A 59 -7.57 0.89 -0.32
CA LEU A 59 -6.44 0.92 -1.24
C LEU A 59 -6.95 0.87 -2.68
N PRO A 60 -6.96 1.99 -3.40
CA PRO A 60 -7.48 2.01 -4.77
C PRO A 60 -6.52 1.31 -5.72
N GLU A 61 -7.07 0.57 -6.68
CA GLU A 61 -6.30 -0.13 -7.72
C GLU A 61 -5.10 -0.91 -7.14
N ALA A 62 -5.34 -1.67 -6.07
CA ALA A 62 -4.30 -2.36 -5.34
C ALA A 62 -3.60 -3.43 -6.19
N PHE A 63 -4.39 -4.25 -6.86
CA PHE A 63 -3.90 -5.33 -7.72
C PHE A 63 -4.97 -5.73 -8.74
N SER A 64 -4.58 -6.55 -9.71
CA SER A 64 -5.52 -7.19 -10.64
C SER A 64 -5.49 -8.71 -10.49
N LEU A 65 -6.63 -9.35 -10.73
CA LEU A 65 -6.80 -10.79 -10.68
C LEU A 65 -7.04 -11.33 -12.09
N SER A 66 -6.35 -12.41 -12.45
CA SER A 66 -6.56 -13.10 -13.69
C SER A 66 -6.22 -14.58 -13.51
N GLY A 67 -7.24 -15.46 -13.63
CA GLY A 67 -7.03 -16.91 -13.60
C GLY A 67 -6.36 -17.44 -12.31
N GLY A 68 -6.63 -16.84 -11.15
CA GLY A 68 -6.01 -17.21 -9.89
C GLY A 68 -4.62 -16.63 -9.66
N ALA A 69 -4.16 -15.76 -10.56
CA ALA A 69 -2.92 -15.02 -10.41
C ALA A 69 -3.17 -13.56 -10.04
N ILE A 70 -2.33 -13.02 -9.17
CA ILE A 70 -2.35 -11.61 -8.79
C ILE A 70 -1.24 -10.88 -9.51
N THR A 71 -1.60 -9.76 -10.15
CA THR A 71 -0.63 -8.78 -10.63
C THR A 71 -0.72 -7.54 -9.73
N TRP A 72 0.35 -7.26 -9.00
CA TRP A 72 0.41 -6.11 -8.09
C TRP A 72 0.45 -4.80 -8.89
N LYS A 73 -0.33 -3.82 -8.46
CA LYS A 73 -0.33 -2.48 -9.06
C LYS A 73 0.13 -1.44 -8.05
N ASN A 74 -0.79 -0.87 -7.27
CA ASN A 74 -0.45 0.10 -6.23
C ASN A 74 0.00 -0.57 -4.94
N LEU A 75 -0.40 -1.81 -4.73
CA LEU A 75 0.06 -2.62 -3.61
C LEU A 75 1.26 -3.45 -4.06
N GLU A 76 2.29 -3.50 -3.22
CA GLU A 76 3.47 -4.33 -3.44
C GLU A 76 3.71 -5.22 -2.24
N VAL A 77 4.17 -6.43 -2.50
CA VAL A 77 4.66 -7.34 -1.46
C VAL A 77 6.15 -7.55 -1.68
N ARG A 78 6.93 -7.37 -0.65
CA ARG A 78 8.38 -7.61 -0.68
C ARG A 78 8.78 -8.64 0.36
N VAL A 79 9.68 -9.52 -0.03
CA VAL A 79 10.31 -10.50 0.85
C VAL A 79 11.79 -10.14 0.95
N ASP A 80 12.24 -9.80 2.17
CA ASP A 80 13.61 -9.31 2.43
C ASP A 80 14.02 -8.15 1.51
N GLY A 81 13.07 -7.23 1.23
CA GLY A 81 13.28 -6.08 0.38
C GLY A 81 13.16 -6.36 -1.12
N ILE A 82 12.99 -7.60 -1.53
CA ILE A 82 12.84 -8.00 -2.93
C ILE A 82 11.36 -8.08 -3.29
N ARG A 83 10.98 -7.36 -4.33
CA ARG A 83 9.59 -7.34 -4.81
C ARG A 83 9.16 -8.72 -5.30
N VAL A 84 8.04 -9.20 -4.79
CA VAL A 84 7.39 -10.40 -5.30
C VAL A 84 6.70 -10.05 -6.62
N GLY A 85 6.92 -10.86 -7.64
CA GLY A 85 6.26 -10.69 -8.94
C GLY A 85 4.80 -11.14 -8.91
N VAL A 86 4.39 -11.93 -9.89
CA VAL A 86 3.04 -12.49 -9.94
C VAL A 86 2.90 -13.57 -8.87
N ALA A 87 1.91 -13.44 -8.00
CA ALA A 87 1.60 -14.46 -7.01
C ALA A 87 0.56 -15.45 -7.55
N SER A 88 0.72 -16.72 -7.21
CA SER A 88 -0.17 -17.79 -7.63
C SER A 88 -1.08 -18.27 -6.50
N GLY A 89 -2.09 -19.06 -6.83
CA GLY A 89 -3.02 -19.62 -5.84
C GLY A 89 -3.85 -18.55 -5.13
N ALA A 90 -4.09 -17.44 -5.81
CA ALA A 90 -4.74 -16.29 -5.23
C ALA A 90 -6.26 -16.48 -5.10
N GLN A 91 -6.78 -16.13 -3.94
CA GLN A 91 -8.21 -16.04 -3.66
C GLN A 91 -8.53 -14.68 -3.06
N TYR A 92 -9.40 -13.96 -3.72
CA TYR A 92 -9.89 -12.68 -3.24
C TYR A 92 -11.35 -12.81 -2.80
N ASN A 93 -11.63 -12.38 -1.59
CA ASN A 93 -13.00 -12.33 -1.05
C ASN A 93 -13.32 -10.89 -0.68
N GLY A 94 -14.12 -10.25 -1.51
CA GLY A 94 -14.52 -8.86 -1.35
C GLY A 94 -15.38 -8.38 -2.51
N SER A 95 -15.82 -7.13 -2.46
CA SER A 95 -16.77 -6.56 -3.42
C SER A 95 -16.16 -5.42 -4.26
N GLY A 96 -14.87 -5.18 -4.13
CA GLY A 96 -14.20 -4.02 -4.72
C GLY A 96 -13.63 -4.21 -6.12
N THR A 97 -14.09 -5.19 -6.91
CA THR A 97 -13.57 -5.46 -8.26
C THR A 97 -14.26 -4.59 -9.31
N THR A 98 -13.47 -3.83 -10.06
CA THR A 98 -13.94 -3.04 -11.19
C THR A 98 -12.96 -3.20 -12.36
N ALA A 99 -13.43 -3.67 -13.52
CA ALA A 99 -12.62 -3.87 -14.72
C ALA A 99 -11.33 -4.69 -14.48
N GLY A 100 -11.40 -5.73 -13.64
CA GLY A 100 -10.24 -6.55 -13.27
C GLY A 100 -9.32 -5.96 -12.20
N LEU A 101 -9.46 -4.69 -11.86
CA LEU A 101 -8.73 -4.04 -10.79
C LEU A 101 -9.50 -4.14 -9.47
N VAL A 102 -8.79 -4.35 -8.39
CA VAL A 102 -9.37 -4.51 -7.05
C VAL A 102 -9.10 -3.27 -6.21
N ARG A 103 -10.19 -2.71 -5.68
CA ARG A 103 -10.12 -1.74 -4.58
C ARG A 103 -10.18 -2.54 -3.28
N PHE A 104 -9.07 -2.58 -2.57
CA PHE A 104 -8.95 -3.34 -1.34
C PHE A 104 -9.41 -2.49 -0.16
N GLY A 105 -10.60 -2.79 0.36
CA GLY A 105 -11.25 -2.01 1.40
C GLY A 105 -11.65 -2.87 2.59
N ARG A 106 -12.28 -2.23 3.57
CA ARG A 106 -12.69 -2.85 4.83
C ARG A 106 -13.48 -4.14 4.64
N GLY A 107 -13.03 -5.20 5.30
CA GLY A 107 -13.61 -6.53 5.24
C GLY A 107 -13.09 -7.39 4.10
N ASP A 108 -12.32 -6.83 3.18
CA ASP A 108 -11.73 -7.58 2.08
C ASP A 108 -10.59 -8.46 2.57
N ARG A 109 -10.49 -9.66 1.99
CA ARG A 109 -9.46 -10.63 2.31
C ARG A 109 -8.81 -11.13 1.04
N LEU A 110 -7.49 -11.15 1.04
CA LEU A 110 -6.69 -11.68 -0.04
C LEU A 110 -5.81 -12.80 0.48
N SER A 111 -5.87 -13.97 -0.15
CA SER A 111 -4.98 -15.09 0.15
C SER A 111 -4.16 -15.45 -1.08
N PHE A 112 -2.89 -15.72 -0.88
CA PHE A 112 -1.99 -16.16 -1.94
C PHE A 112 -0.87 -17.03 -1.36
N THR A 113 -0.19 -17.75 -2.23
CA THR A 113 0.88 -18.66 -1.83
C THR A 113 2.24 -18.08 -2.21
N LEU A 114 3.18 -18.09 -1.26
CA LEU A 114 4.57 -17.77 -1.50
C LEU A 114 5.40 -19.04 -1.38
N GLU A 115 6.30 -19.24 -2.33
CA GLU A 115 7.22 -20.37 -2.35
C GLU A 115 8.60 -19.93 -1.85
N ASN A 116 9.34 -20.89 -1.24
CA ASN A 116 10.73 -20.70 -0.83
C ASN A 116 10.97 -19.60 0.21
N LEU A 117 10.00 -19.35 1.09
CA LEU A 117 10.22 -18.48 2.24
C LEU A 117 11.16 -19.15 3.26
N LYS A 118 12.19 -18.43 3.65
CA LYS A 118 13.11 -18.89 4.71
C LYS A 118 12.63 -18.41 6.07
N ALA A 119 12.84 -19.22 7.10
CA ALA A 119 12.58 -18.79 8.48
C ALA A 119 13.40 -17.53 8.80
N GLY A 120 12.76 -16.55 9.40
CA GLY A 120 13.38 -15.26 9.71
C GLY A 120 13.30 -14.22 8.61
N SER A 121 12.75 -14.54 7.43
CA SER A 121 12.52 -13.57 6.36
C SER A 121 11.46 -12.55 6.77
N TRP A 122 11.62 -11.32 6.29
CA TRP A 122 10.66 -10.24 6.48
C TRP A 122 9.73 -10.15 5.27
N ILE A 123 8.43 -10.11 5.54
CA ILE A 123 7.42 -9.82 4.52
C ILE A 123 6.88 -8.43 4.79
N SER A 124 6.95 -7.57 3.79
CA SER A 124 6.46 -6.19 3.86
C SER A 124 5.39 -5.98 2.79
N VAL A 125 4.28 -5.35 3.19
CA VAL A 125 3.24 -4.89 2.27
C VAL A 125 3.36 -3.39 2.14
N ILE A 126 3.52 -2.90 0.92
CA ILE A 126 3.87 -1.52 0.63
C ILE A 126 2.83 -0.91 -0.30
N TYR A 127 2.40 0.31 0.01
CA TYR A 127 1.64 1.13 -0.92
C TYR A 127 2.62 1.88 -1.83
N GLY A 128 2.76 1.42 -3.07
CA GLY A 128 3.79 1.86 -4.01
C GLY A 128 3.78 3.36 -4.31
N PRO A 129 2.62 4.00 -4.60
CA PRO A 129 2.59 5.43 -4.93
C PRO A 129 3.18 6.35 -3.85
N ALA A 130 3.09 5.97 -2.59
CA ALA A 130 3.64 6.75 -1.47
C ALA A 130 4.93 6.14 -0.90
N GLY A 131 5.37 4.97 -1.37
CA GLY A 131 6.49 4.24 -0.79
C GLY A 131 6.29 3.86 0.67
N GLN A 132 5.04 3.72 1.09
CA GLN A 132 4.65 3.54 2.48
C GLN A 132 4.54 2.07 2.84
N VAL A 133 5.23 1.66 3.92
CA VAL A 133 5.07 0.33 4.49
C VAL A 133 3.77 0.29 5.28
N LEU A 134 2.83 -0.57 4.88
CA LEU A 134 1.52 -0.69 5.50
C LEU A 134 1.53 -1.73 6.63
N VAL A 135 2.17 -2.84 6.42
CA VAL A 135 2.31 -3.91 7.39
C VAL A 135 3.59 -4.68 7.10
N GLU A 136 4.25 -5.13 8.14
CA GLU A 136 5.47 -5.91 8.06
C GLU A 136 5.43 -7.02 9.10
N THR A 137 5.81 -8.23 8.71
CA THR A 137 5.87 -9.37 9.62
C THR A 137 7.07 -10.26 9.31
N ARG A 138 7.51 -10.99 10.30
CA ARG A 138 8.62 -11.93 10.17
C ARG A 138 8.10 -13.36 10.09
N VAL A 139 8.69 -14.10 9.18
CA VAL A 139 8.36 -15.54 9.02
C VAL A 139 8.84 -16.39 10.19
#